data_ebbed0580fa334ef458ebfe7e3a57c61
#
_entry.id   ebbed0580fa334ef458ebfe7e3a57c61
#
_cell.length_a   1.000
_cell.length_b   1.000
_cell.length_c   1.000
_cell.angle_alpha   90.00
_cell.angle_beta   90.00
_cell.angle_gamma   90.00
#
_symmetry.space_group_name_H-M   'P 1'
#
loop_
_entity.id
_entity.type
_entity.pdbx_description
1 polymer ?
#
loop_
_entity_poly.entity_id
_entity_poly.type
_entity_poly.pdbx_seq_one_letter_code
_entity_poly.pdbx_strand_id
1 'polypeptide(L)'
;MKLMRGLAKIGLLMAVVCFGCAGNQQKNDAKADGTPQINFETYEHNFGTIAQGEKVTHTFKFRNIGDGPLQITDVTTSCGCTASKYSTEPVKPGESGTVEVIFDSYGRKGKQLKSANVWTNCGEKPVKLQIFAEVK
;
A
#
# COMPACT_ATOMS: atom_id res chain seq x y z
N MET A 1 84.60 -29.80 4.98
CA MET A 1 84.27 -31.12 4.47
C MET A 1 82.86 -31.43 4.68
N LYS A 2 82.14 -31.69 3.61
CA LYS A 2 80.72 -32.20 3.53
C LYS A 2 79.64 -31.30 4.09
N LEU A 3 78.94 -30.50 3.32
CA LEU A 3 77.96 -30.89 2.31
C LEU A 3 76.88 -31.81 2.81
N MET A 4 75.74 -31.26 3.18
CA MET A 4 74.44 -31.91 3.21
C MET A 4 73.39 -30.85 2.90
N ARG A 5 72.99 -30.63 1.76
CA ARG A 5 71.83 -31.15 1.02
C ARG A 5 70.66 -31.43 1.90
N GLY A 6 69.80 -30.45 2.09
CA GLY A 6 68.45 -30.59 2.56
C GLY A 6 67.52 -30.09 1.46
N LEU A 7 66.95 -30.98 0.70
CA LEU A 7 65.88 -30.70 -0.23
C LEU A 7 64.66 -30.29 0.54
N ALA A 8 64.32 -29.04 0.47
CA ALA A 8 62.97 -28.59 0.86
C ALA A 8 61.97 -29.05 -0.20
N LYS A 9 61.18 -30.02 0.15
CA LYS A 9 59.99 -30.38 -0.62
C LYS A 9 58.99 -29.29 -0.43
N ILE A 10 58.78 -28.52 -1.48
CA ILE A 10 57.71 -27.58 -1.60
C ILE A 10 56.42 -28.41 -1.75
N GLY A 11 55.68 -28.52 -0.65
CA GLY A 11 54.33 -29.02 -0.66
C GLY A 11 53.41 -27.91 -1.20
N LEU A 12 53.04 -28.06 -2.44
CA LEU A 12 51.99 -27.26 -3.06
C LEU A 12 50.68 -27.57 -2.40
N LEU A 13 50.32 -26.81 -1.36
CA LEU A 13 48.99 -26.87 -0.75
C LEU A 13 48.05 -26.07 -1.63
N MET A 14 47.36 -26.77 -2.51
CA MET A 14 46.29 -26.22 -3.30
C MET A 14 45.10 -25.92 -2.35
N ALA A 15 45.04 -24.70 -1.86
CA ALA A 15 43.85 -24.24 -1.16
C ALA A 15 42.71 -24.06 -2.20
N VAL A 16 41.86 -25.04 -2.26
CA VAL A 16 40.58 -24.90 -2.95
C VAL A 16 39.77 -23.91 -2.14
N VAL A 17 39.79 -22.68 -2.54
CA VAL A 17 38.86 -21.67 -2.06
C VAL A 17 37.50 -22.00 -2.69
N CYS A 18 36.71 -22.75 -1.96
CA CYS A 18 35.28 -22.82 -2.23
C CYS A 18 34.71 -21.42 -2.03
N PHE A 19 34.51 -20.69 -3.12
CA PHE A 19 33.69 -19.52 -3.17
C PHE A 19 32.24 -19.99 -2.98
N GLY A 20 31.87 -20.16 -1.73
CA GLY A 20 30.48 -20.25 -1.35
C GLY A 20 29.83 -18.88 -1.64
N CYS A 21 29.13 -18.79 -2.74
CA CYS A 21 28.13 -17.74 -2.93
C CYS A 21 27.02 -17.97 -1.89
N ALA A 22 27.25 -17.54 -0.67
CA ALA A 22 26.19 -17.23 0.25
C ALA A 22 25.51 -15.99 -0.34
N GLY A 23 24.44 -16.20 -1.09
CA GLY A 23 23.51 -15.16 -1.46
C GLY A 23 22.95 -14.59 -0.16
N ASN A 24 23.61 -13.58 0.36
CA ASN A 24 23.06 -12.75 1.40
C ASN A 24 21.92 -11.96 0.75
N GLN A 25 20.74 -12.56 0.75
CA GLN A 25 19.52 -11.79 0.57
C GLN A 25 19.41 -10.90 1.80
N GLN A 26 20.16 -9.82 1.78
CA GLN A 26 19.83 -8.67 2.58
C GLN A 26 18.40 -8.30 2.19
N LYS A 27 17.45 -8.71 3.00
CA LYS A 27 16.23 -7.95 3.17
C LYS A 27 16.70 -6.54 3.49
N ASN A 28 16.69 -5.71 2.48
CA ASN A 28 16.70 -4.29 2.69
C ASN A 28 15.36 -3.98 3.34
N ASP A 29 15.29 -4.15 4.64
CA ASP A 29 14.39 -3.38 5.47
C ASP A 29 14.90 -1.94 5.30
N ALA A 30 14.55 -1.34 4.17
CA ALA A 30 14.73 0.07 3.95
C ALA A 30 13.94 0.73 5.07
N LYS A 31 14.66 1.19 6.07
CA LYS A 31 14.16 2.09 7.09
C LYS A 31 13.47 3.21 6.33
N ALA A 32 12.17 3.21 6.39
CA ALA A 32 11.32 4.12 5.65
C ALA A 32 11.40 5.50 6.31
N ASP A 33 12.49 6.19 6.06
CA ASP A 33 12.70 7.57 6.53
C ASP A 33 12.01 8.60 5.62
N GLY A 34 11.21 8.14 4.65
CA GLY A 34 10.51 9.01 3.72
C GLY A 34 9.15 9.46 4.25
N THR A 35 8.65 10.55 3.67
CA THR A 35 7.32 11.09 3.95
C THR A 35 6.32 10.53 2.94
N PRO A 36 5.33 9.72 3.37
CA PRO A 36 4.29 9.25 2.48
C PRO A 36 3.38 10.40 2.06
N GLN A 37 2.84 10.33 0.85
CA GLN A 37 1.87 11.31 0.37
C GLN A 37 0.83 10.61 -0.51
N ILE A 38 -0.44 10.74 -0.13
CA ILE A 38 -1.55 10.15 -0.86
C ILE A 38 -2.12 11.13 -1.88
N ASN A 39 -2.38 10.64 -3.10
CA ASN A 39 -3.08 11.38 -4.12
C ASN A 39 -4.12 10.49 -4.78
N PHE A 40 -5.40 10.84 -4.66
CA PHE A 40 -6.49 10.14 -5.33
C PHE A 40 -6.67 10.65 -6.75
N GLU A 41 -7.04 9.77 -7.67
CA GLU A 41 -7.39 10.14 -9.06
C GLU A 41 -8.66 11.00 -9.08
N THR A 42 -9.63 10.67 -8.22
CA THR A 42 -10.86 11.43 -8.00
C THR A 42 -11.23 11.39 -6.52
N TYR A 43 -11.89 12.43 -6.05
CA TYR A 43 -12.34 12.54 -4.65
C TYR A 43 -13.86 12.42 -4.54
N GLU A 44 -14.55 12.38 -5.66
CA GLU A 44 -16.01 12.34 -5.74
C GLU A 44 -16.47 11.35 -6.81
N HIS A 45 -17.62 10.73 -6.58
CA HIS A 45 -18.28 9.90 -7.57
C HIS A 45 -19.80 10.08 -7.51
N ASN A 46 -20.42 10.21 -8.67
CA ASN A 46 -21.87 10.33 -8.80
C ASN A 46 -22.44 9.08 -9.47
N PHE A 47 -23.25 8.32 -8.74
CA PHE A 47 -23.93 7.14 -9.25
C PHE A 47 -25.15 7.47 -10.12
N GLY A 48 -25.58 8.74 -10.14
CA GLY A 48 -26.82 9.12 -10.81
C GLY A 48 -28.06 8.63 -10.05
N THR A 49 -29.10 8.27 -10.80
CA THR A 49 -30.34 7.75 -10.24
C THR A 49 -30.26 6.24 -10.03
N ILE A 50 -30.54 5.79 -8.82
CA ILE A 50 -30.56 4.39 -8.42
C ILE A 50 -31.91 4.02 -7.80
N ALA A 51 -32.26 2.73 -7.85
CA ALA A 51 -33.48 2.24 -7.22
C ALA A 51 -33.30 2.10 -5.71
N GLN A 52 -34.39 2.30 -4.96
CA GLN A 52 -34.39 2.03 -3.51
C GLN A 52 -34.08 0.55 -3.23
N GLY A 53 -33.16 0.30 -2.30
CA GLY A 53 -32.67 -1.04 -1.97
C GLY A 53 -31.50 -1.50 -2.84
N GLU A 54 -31.11 -0.74 -3.85
CA GLU A 54 -29.93 -1.03 -4.66
C GLU A 54 -28.64 -0.73 -3.89
N LYS A 55 -27.69 -1.64 -4.00
CA LYS A 55 -26.32 -1.44 -3.50
C LYS A 55 -25.42 -1.06 -4.65
N VAL A 56 -24.75 0.06 -4.52
CA VAL A 56 -23.79 0.57 -5.50
C VAL A 56 -22.42 0.69 -4.89
N THR A 57 -21.41 0.45 -5.70
CA THR A 57 -20.02 0.42 -5.27
C THR A 57 -19.16 1.24 -6.20
N HIS A 58 -18.26 2.03 -5.65
CA HIS A 58 -17.23 2.72 -6.40
C HIS A 58 -15.87 2.51 -5.77
N THR A 59 -14.87 2.25 -6.61
CA THR A 59 -13.49 2.08 -6.21
C THR A 59 -12.70 3.34 -6.53
N PHE A 60 -12.28 4.04 -5.49
CA PHE A 60 -11.37 5.17 -5.59
C PHE A 60 -9.94 4.66 -5.65
N LYS A 61 -9.21 5.05 -6.69
CA LYS A 61 -7.79 4.72 -6.85
C LYS A 61 -6.93 5.86 -6.34
N PHE A 62 -5.86 5.50 -5.65
CA PHE A 62 -4.86 6.46 -5.19
C PHE A 62 -3.45 5.97 -5.52
N ARG A 63 -2.53 6.90 -5.50
CA ARG A 63 -1.11 6.63 -5.65
C ARG A 63 -0.33 7.26 -4.50
N ASN A 64 0.71 6.57 -4.06
CA ASN A 64 1.69 7.15 -3.16
C ASN A 64 2.69 7.97 -3.96
N ILE A 65 2.57 9.28 -3.90
CA ILE A 65 3.46 10.24 -4.58
C ILE A 65 4.57 10.76 -3.67
N GLY A 66 4.65 10.27 -2.44
CA GLY A 66 5.72 10.55 -1.50
C GLY A 66 6.93 9.63 -1.70
N ASP A 67 7.86 9.72 -0.78
CA ASP A 67 9.11 8.95 -0.75
C ASP A 67 9.19 7.95 0.42
N GLY A 68 8.14 7.86 1.23
CA GLY A 68 7.96 6.88 2.29
C GLY A 68 6.76 5.96 2.08
N PRO A 69 6.66 4.85 2.82
CA PRO A 69 5.53 3.93 2.71
C PRO A 69 4.24 4.58 3.22
N LEU A 70 3.20 4.49 2.41
CA LEU A 70 1.87 4.96 2.71
C LEU A 70 1.04 3.83 3.33
N GLN A 71 0.43 4.08 4.46
CA GLN A 71 -0.52 3.15 5.06
C GLN A 71 -1.84 3.83 5.36
N ILE A 72 -2.94 3.20 4.95
CA ILE A 72 -4.28 3.56 5.40
C ILE A 72 -4.46 2.94 6.79
N THR A 73 -4.75 3.78 7.77
CA THR A 73 -4.92 3.35 9.16
C THR A 73 -6.36 3.08 9.50
N ASP A 74 -7.29 3.82 8.88
CA ASP A 74 -8.72 3.63 9.06
C ASP A 74 -9.52 4.29 7.93
N VAL A 75 -10.75 3.85 7.71
CA VAL A 75 -11.72 4.52 6.84
C VAL A 75 -13.05 4.58 7.58
N THR A 76 -13.48 5.79 7.92
CA THR A 76 -14.75 6.05 8.58
C THR A 76 -15.78 6.61 7.61
N THR A 77 -17.02 6.21 7.75
CA THR A 77 -18.12 6.63 6.87
C THR A 77 -19.14 7.48 7.60
N SER A 78 -19.86 8.35 6.86
CA SER A 78 -20.81 9.31 7.42
C SER A 78 -22.09 8.66 7.95
N CYS A 79 -22.38 7.41 7.60
CA CYS A 79 -23.54 6.67 8.13
C CYS A 79 -23.34 5.16 8.02
N GLY A 80 -24.13 4.38 8.78
CA GLY A 80 -24.14 2.92 8.70
C GLY A 80 -24.64 2.33 7.37
N CYS A 81 -25.18 3.17 6.47
CA CYS A 81 -25.57 2.77 5.11
C CYS A 81 -24.42 2.77 4.11
N THR A 82 -23.23 3.17 4.55
CA THR A 82 -22.01 3.20 3.74
C THR A 82 -20.97 2.34 4.43
N ALA A 83 -20.39 1.41 3.68
CA ALA A 83 -19.28 0.58 4.09
C ALA A 83 -18.06 0.91 3.24
N SER A 84 -16.89 0.52 3.70
CA SER A 84 -15.66 0.66 2.94
C SER A 84 -14.80 -0.60 3.04
N LYS A 85 -14.04 -0.84 1.97
CA LYS A 85 -12.96 -1.82 1.94
C LYS A 85 -11.71 -1.14 1.43
N TYR A 86 -10.58 -1.43 2.01
CA TYR A 86 -9.32 -0.82 1.63
C TYR A 86 -8.14 -1.75 1.86
N SER A 87 -7.05 -1.47 1.17
CA SER A 87 -5.78 -2.18 1.36
C SER A 87 -5.17 -1.84 2.71
N THR A 88 -4.90 -2.85 3.52
CA THR A 88 -4.24 -2.69 4.84
C THR A 88 -2.72 -2.76 4.73
N GLU A 89 -2.21 -3.29 3.61
CA GLU A 89 -0.78 -3.35 3.35
C GLU A 89 -0.20 -1.98 3.00
N PRO A 90 1.02 -1.67 3.47
CA PRO A 90 1.69 -0.43 3.09
C PRO A 90 1.91 -0.33 1.58
N VAL A 91 1.62 0.82 1.02
CA VAL A 91 1.82 1.15 -0.40
C VAL A 91 3.16 1.85 -0.56
N LYS A 92 4.07 1.24 -1.30
CA LYS A 92 5.41 1.78 -1.54
C LYS A 92 5.36 3.07 -2.37
N PRO A 93 6.39 3.93 -2.29
CA PRO A 93 6.51 5.09 -3.16
C PRO A 93 6.33 4.74 -4.64
N GLY A 94 5.46 5.49 -5.34
CA GLY A 94 5.14 5.27 -6.74
C GLY A 94 4.12 4.17 -7.03
N GLU A 95 3.75 3.36 -6.05
CA GLU A 95 2.72 2.34 -6.18
C GLU A 95 1.31 2.90 -5.93
N SER A 96 0.30 2.15 -6.33
CA SER A 96 -1.11 2.51 -6.21
C SER A 96 -1.86 1.56 -5.28
N GLY A 97 -2.93 2.07 -4.70
CA GLY A 97 -3.87 1.29 -3.90
C GLY A 97 -5.31 1.72 -4.19
N THR A 98 -6.25 1.12 -3.49
CA THR A 98 -7.68 1.37 -3.70
C THR A 98 -8.42 1.50 -2.38
N VAL A 99 -9.47 2.31 -2.42
CA VAL A 99 -10.52 2.39 -1.39
C VAL A 99 -11.85 2.17 -2.06
N GLU A 100 -12.52 1.10 -1.73
CA GLU A 100 -13.87 0.78 -2.23
C GLU A 100 -14.91 1.33 -1.26
N VAL A 101 -15.85 2.10 -1.78
CA VAL A 101 -16.97 2.65 -1.02
C VAL A 101 -18.26 2.02 -1.53
N ILE A 102 -19.03 1.42 -0.61
CA ILE A 102 -20.26 0.70 -0.89
C ILE A 102 -21.41 1.48 -0.25
N PHE A 103 -22.41 1.85 -1.03
CA PHE A 103 -23.61 2.52 -0.55
C PHE A 103 -24.84 1.61 -0.71
N ASP A 104 -25.50 1.35 0.41
CA ASP A 104 -26.77 0.62 0.45
C ASP A 104 -27.94 1.62 0.54
N SER A 105 -28.75 1.68 -0.51
CA SER A 105 -29.88 2.61 -0.59
C SER A 105 -31.15 2.10 0.10
N TYR A 106 -31.09 0.95 0.78
CA TYR A 106 -32.25 0.43 1.52
C TYR A 106 -32.78 1.45 2.55
N GLY A 107 -34.08 1.73 2.51
CA GLY A 107 -34.73 2.71 3.39
C GLY A 107 -34.35 4.16 3.10
N ARG A 108 -33.69 4.45 1.97
CA ARG A 108 -33.30 5.80 1.54
C ARG A 108 -34.15 6.26 0.38
N LYS A 109 -34.34 7.57 0.26
CA LYS A 109 -35.09 8.20 -0.82
C LYS A 109 -34.53 9.59 -1.11
N GLY A 110 -34.61 10.00 -2.38
CA GLY A 110 -34.16 11.32 -2.82
C GLY A 110 -32.63 11.43 -2.91
N LYS A 111 -32.16 12.67 -2.94
CA LYS A 111 -30.74 12.98 -3.08
C LYS A 111 -29.96 12.55 -1.85
N GLN A 112 -28.91 11.79 -2.07
CA GLN A 112 -28.00 11.28 -1.05
C GLN A 112 -26.60 11.81 -1.30
N LEU A 113 -25.97 12.33 -0.26
CA LEU A 113 -24.56 12.66 -0.20
C LEU A 113 -23.96 11.87 0.96
N LYS A 114 -22.97 11.03 0.66
CA LYS A 114 -22.24 10.25 1.67
C LYS A 114 -20.76 10.54 1.56
N SER A 115 -20.07 10.48 2.68
CA SER A 115 -18.63 10.67 2.72
C SER A 115 -17.93 9.51 3.43
N ALA A 116 -16.73 9.22 2.97
CA ALA A 116 -15.77 8.37 3.63
C ALA A 116 -14.51 9.19 3.95
N ASN A 117 -14.07 9.13 5.19
CA ASN A 117 -12.83 9.79 5.63
C ASN A 117 -11.73 8.73 5.69
N VAL A 118 -10.72 8.90 4.88
CA VAL A 118 -9.57 8.00 4.79
C VAL A 118 -8.45 8.54 5.65
N TRP A 119 -8.16 7.82 6.73
CA TRP A 119 -7.08 8.12 7.65
C TRP A 119 -5.81 7.41 7.20
N THR A 120 -4.71 8.12 7.20
CA THR A 120 -3.43 7.59 6.73
C THR A 120 -2.30 8.05 7.64
N ASN A 121 -1.12 7.46 7.46
CA ASN A 121 0.10 7.93 8.11
C ASN A 121 0.72 9.17 7.43
N CYS A 122 0.03 9.81 6.48
CA CYS A 122 0.50 11.04 5.83
C CYS A 122 0.29 12.30 6.67
N GLY A 123 -0.52 12.24 7.73
CA GLY A 123 -0.84 13.39 8.55
C GLY A 123 -2.02 13.15 9.48
N GLU A 124 -2.37 14.18 10.25
CA GLU A 124 -3.42 14.11 11.27
C GLU A 124 -4.84 14.30 10.72
N LYS A 125 -4.98 14.72 9.47
CA LYS A 125 -6.28 14.97 8.84
C LYS A 125 -6.61 13.86 7.84
N PRO A 126 -7.87 13.39 7.84
CA PRO A 126 -8.29 12.40 6.86
C PRO A 126 -8.47 13.03 5.48
N VAL A 127 -8.30 12.22 4.46
CA VAL A 127 -8.73 12.56 3.10
C VAL A 127 -10.21 12.22 2.96
N LYS A 128 -11.01 13.19 2.55
CA LYS A 128 -12.45 13.03 2.39
C LYS A 128 -12.80 12.60 0.96
N LEU A 129 -13.47 11.47 0.84
CA LEU A 129 -14.10 11.00 -0.39
C LEU A 129 -15.60 11.17 -0.30
N GLN A 130 -16.26 11.51 -1.42
CA GLN A 130 -17.70 11.74 -1.46
C GLN A 130 -18.36 10.93 -2.56
N ILE A 131 -19.57 10.46 -2.28
CA ILE A 131 -20.44 9.83 -3.28
C ILE A 131 -21.79 10.52 -3.27
N PHE A 132 -22.36 10.62 -4.45
CA PHE A 132 -23.68 11.18 -4.70
C PHE A 132 -24.57 10.14 -5.36
N ALA A 133 -25.84 10.10 -4.99
CA ALA A 133 -26.85 9.29 -5.63
C ALA A 133 -28.24 9.93 -5.47
N GLU A 134 -29.14 9.69 -6.41
CA GLU A 134 -30.55 10.02 -6.29
C GLU A 134 -31.34 8.71 -6.22
N VAL A 135 -31.96 8.45 -5.07
CA VAL A 135 -32.73 7.23 -4.83
C VAL A 135 -34.20 7.46 -5.17
N LYS A 136 -34.74 6.68 -6.09
CA LYS A 136 -36.14 6.72 -6.52
C LYS A 136 -36.91 5.45 -6.17
#